data_60318cb7df9c9ff3b8ba4beac9c15137
#
_entry.id   60318cb7df9c9ff3b8ba4beac9c15137
#
_cell.length_a   1.000
_cell.length_b   1.000
_cell.length_c   1.000
_cell.angle_alpha   90.00
_cell.angle_beta   90.00
_cell.angle_gamma   90.00
#
_symmetry.space_group_name_H-M   'P 1'
#
loop_
_entity.id
_entity.type
_entity.pdbx_description
1 polymer ?
#
loop_
_entity_poly.entity_id
_entity_poly.type
_entity_poly.pdbx_seq_one_letter_code
_entity_poly.pdbx_strand_id
1 'polypeptide(L)'
;MTQRRFHRNAPSDLLRVGAITGPGGHTFNIWGEKMNAPGEAMRTTGMLLTHAWCLNPDFRQQFAEKYPEVTLVDDPREMVEQIDGIYVDDISAISLYPLLARPFLEAGVPTFVNRPFATSMVKGREMVDMAQQHGTALLSASTWEFSEGAADLRAKAAELPDIRGYVAHNSMSDYYTHGLHGVWFIHAALCDEIARGRGPMQSAAYHAPNWRVPGGMIVYEHAGPTQPYYGALHMVAGDGQAYLRIFGDQKGDAEGKIPGRPGYFMYNTWNAAQLAIKEMFETGVSPQTGDQLLEKLAMFLLPFYSVLEAGGAMVGREVLEGWELPPPSPVLMEDGQPTDSAFNFPYGEAQLAETAKMLGE
;
A
#
# COMPACT_ATOMS: atom_id res chain seq x y z
N MET A 1 -23.91 -7.33 18.13
CA MET A 1 -23.00 -7.34 16.96
C MET A 1 -23.64 -8.20 15.90
N THR A 2 -24.29 -7.60 14.93
CA THR A 2 -24.90 -8.31 13.80
C THR A 2 -23.78 -8.54 12.80
N GLN A 3 -23.19 -9.75 12.79
CA GLN A 3 -22.36 -10.16 11.68
C GLN A 3 -23.17 -9.94 10.41
N ARG A 4 -22.76 -9.02 9.53
CA ARG A 4 -23.26 -8.98 8.16
C ARG A 4 -22.92 -10.35 7.59
N ARG A 5 -23.91 -11.21 7.48
CA ARG A 5 -23.78 -12.42 6.69
C ARG A 5 -23.66 -11.93 5.25
N PHE A 6 -22.50 -12.11 4.65
CA PHE A 6 -22.34 -11.99 3.21
C PHE A 6 -23.37 -12.90 2.58
N HIS A 7 -24.47 -12.32 2.11
CA HIS A 7 -25.53 -13.07 1.43
C HIS A 7 -25.03 -13.42 0.03
N ARG A 8 -24.16 -14.42 -0.06
CA ARG A 8 -23.95 -15.14 -1.29
C ARG A 8 -25.13 -16.09 -1.48
N ASN A 9 -26.03 -15.76 -2.41
CA ASN A 9 -27.13 -16.62 -2.75
C ASN A 9 -26.71 -17.84 -3.58
N ALA A 10 -25.48 -17.86 -4.13
CA ALA A 10 -24.89 -19.01 -4.80
C ALA A 10 -23.35 -18.93 -4.89
N PRO A 11 -22.63 -20.07 -4.98
CA PRO A 11 -21.18 -20.11 -5.20
C PRO A 11 -20.73 -19.52 -6.55
N SER A 12 -21.66 -19.25 -7.46
CA SER A 12 -21.42 -18.68 -8.79
C SER A 12 -21.50 -17.15 -8.85
N ASP A 13 -21.89 -16.48 -7.75
CA ASP A 13 -22.07 -15.04 -7.77
C ASP A 13 -20.70 -14.33 -7.63
N LEU A 14 -20.42 -13.41 -8.57
CA LEU A 14 -19.24 -12.58 -8.52
C LEU A 14 -19.34 -11.62 -7.32
N LEU A 15 -18.20 -11.37 -6.64
CA LEU A 15 -18.09 -10.29 -5.65
C LEU A 15 -18.28 -8.94 -6.35
N ARG A 16 -19.18 -8.13 -5.87
CA ARG A 16 -19.37 -6.77 -6.33
C ARG A 16 -18.33 -5.87 -5.66
N VAL A 17 -17.49 -5.26 -6.45
CA VAL A 17 -16.41 -4.41 -5.97
C VAL A 17 -16.70 -2.96 -6.27
N GLY A 18 -16.49 -2.10 -5.28
CA GLY A 18 -16.48 -0.66 -5.44
C GLY A 18 -15.06 -0.13 -5.55
N ALA A 19 -14.89 1.05 -6.14
CA ALA A 19 -13.62 1.76 -6.18
C ALA A 19 -13.77 3.25 -5.91
N ILE A 20 -12.93 3.79 -5.05
CA ILE A 20 -12.63 5.21 -4.98
C ILE A 20 -11.31 5.38 -5.71
N THR A 21 -11.31 6.04 -6.87
CA THR A 21 -10.15 6.04 -7.77
C THR A 21 -9.94 7.41 -8.43
N GLY A 22 -8.73 7.65 -8.90
CA GLY A 22 -8.29 8.87 -9.54
C GLY A 22 -7.16 8.63 -10.52
N PRO A 23 -6.59 9.70 -11.11
CA PRO A 23 -5.55 9.61 -12.14
C PRO A 23 -4.31 8.80 -11.73
N GLY A 24 -3.95 8.83 -10.43
CA GLY A 24 -2.83 8.07 -9.88
C GLY A 24 -3.20 6.66 -9.42
N GLY A 25 -4.47 6.28 -9.48
CA GLY A 25 -4.97 4.99 -9.02
C GLY A 25 -4.68 3.84 -9.99
N HIS A 26 -4.58 2.63 -9.45
CA HIS A 26 -4.35 1.43 -10.26
C HIS A 26 -5.64 0.78 -10.75
N THR A 27 -6.78 1.17 -10.21
CA THR A 27 -8.09 0.61 -10.60
C THR A 27 -8.37 0.86 -12.08
N PHE A 28 -8.03 2.06 -12.57
CA PHE A 28 -8.28 2.41 -13.97
C PHE A 28 -7.52 1.54 -14.97
N ASN A 29 -6.25 1.23 -14.71
CA ASN A 29 -5.37 0.57 -15.68
C ASN A 29 -5.06 -0.89 -15.37
N ILE A 30 -5.27 -1.33 -14.12
CA ILE A 30 -4.84 -2.67 -13.70
C ILE A 30 -5.96 -3.44 -13.00
N TRP A 31 -6.42 -2.96 -11.83
CA TRP A 31 -7.41 -3.72 -11.05
C TRP A 31 -8.74 -3.87 -11.78
N GLY A 32 -9.25 -2.76 -12.37
CA GLY A 32 -10.51 -2.76 -13.11
C GLY A 32 -10.41 -3.63 -14.38
N GLU A 33 -9.33 -3.56 -15.12
CA GLU A 33 -9.13 -4.41 -16.29
C GLU A 33 -9.14 -5.90 -15.94
N LYS A 34 -8.53 -6.27 -14.81
CA LYS A 34 -8.54 -7.66 -14.33
C LYS A 34 -9.91 -8.13 -13.84
N MET A 35 -10.76 -7.22 -13.38
CA MET A 35 -12.13 -7.53 -12.95
C MET A 35 -13.12 -7.55 -14.12
N ASN A 36 -13.02 -6.60 -15.05
CA ASN A 36 -14.01 -6.33 -16.10
C ASN A 36 -13.54 -6.66 -17.53
N ALA A 37 -12.29 -7.16 -17.71
CA ALA A 37 -11.81 -7.48 -19.04
C ALA A 37 -12.76 -8.44 -19.80
N PRO A 38 -12.99 -8.20 -21.09
CA PRO A 38 -13.73 -9.13 -21.92
C PRO A 38 -12.92 -10.42 -22.09
N GLY A 39 -13.39 -11.51 -21.49
CA GLY A 39 -12.79 -12.83 -21.60
C GLY A 39 -12.20 -13.37 -20.29
N GLU A 40 -12.40 -14.67 -20.06
CA GLU A 40 -12.05 -15.33 -18.80
C GLU A 40 -10.53 -15.34 -18.51
N ALA A 41 -9.70 -15.35 -19.54
CA ALA A 41 -8.24 -15.46 -19.40
C ALA A 41 -7.58 -14.24 -18.73
N MET A 42 -8.23 -13.09 -18.75
CA MET A 42 -7.70 -11.84 -18.16
C MET A 42 -8.36 -11.50 -16.83
N ARG A 43 -9.47 -12.14 -16.48
CA ARG A 43 -10.20 -11.85 -15.24
C ARG A 43 -9.56 -12.53 -14.05
N THR A 44 -9.42 -11.80 -12.96
CA THR A 44 -9.35 -12.43 -11.65
C THR A 44 -10.72 -13.00 -11.36
N THR A 45 -10.84 -14.31 -11.46
CA THR A 45 -12.12 -15.00 -11.31
C THR A 45 -12.77 -14.67 -9.99
N GLY A 46 -14.05 -14.32 -10.03
CA GLY A 46 -14.89 -14.16 -8.85
C GLY A 46 -15.06 -12.72 -8.36
N MET A 47 -14.53 -11.70 -9.04
CA MET A 47 -14.78 -10.27 -8.74
C MET A 47 -15.27 -9.52 -9.97
N LEU A 48 -16.10 -8.51 -9.75
CA LEU A 48 -16.57 -7.58 -10.78
C LEU A 48 -16.60 -6.17 -10.19
N LEU A 49 -15.93 -5.22 -10.85
CA LEU A 49 -16.05 -3.81 -10.54
C LEU A 49 -17.42 -3.31 -10.98
N THR A 50 -18.26 -2.91 -10.05
CA THR A 50 -19.66 -2.55 -10.29
C THR A 50 -19.97 -1.09 -10.02
N HIS A 51 -19.23 -0.48 -9.11
CA HIS A 51 -19.44 0.90 -8.69
C HIS A 51 -18.11 1.64 -8.59
N ALA A 52 -18.11 2.93 -8.89
CA ALA A 52 -16.94 3.78 -8.66
C ALA A 52 -17.32 5.20 -8.29
N TRP A 53 -16.44 5.85 -7.54
CA TRP A 53 -16.45 7.27 -7.28
C TRP A 53 -15.10 7.87 -7.64
N CYS A 54 -15.11 9.02 -8.31
CA CYS A 54 -13.92 9.74 -8.75
C CYS A 54 -14.01 11.19 -8.29
N LEU A 55 -13.00 11.64 -7.54
CA LEU A 55 -12.91 13.03 -7.09
C LEU A 55 -12.68 14.01 -8.24
N ASN A 56 -11.91 13.60 -9.25
CA ASN A 56 -11.59 14.45 -10.41
C ASN A 56 -12.67 14.32 -11.49
N PRO A 57 -13.38 15.40 -11.88
CA PRO A 57 -14.46 15.33 -12.88
C PRO A 57 -13.98 14.90 -14.27
N ASP A 58 -12.80 15.36 -14.70
CA ASP A 58 -12.27 14.99 -16.03
C ASP A 58 -11.87 13.52 -16.06
N PHE A 59 -11.30 13.02 -14.96
CA PHE A 59 -10.98 11.60 -14.81
C PHE A 59 -12.26 10.77 -14.71
N ARG A 60 -13.30 11.26 -14.05
CA ARG A 60 -14.61 10.60 -13.96
C ARG A 60 -15.20 10.36 -15.37
N GLN A 61 -15.08 11.32 -16.27
CA GLN A 61 -15.50 11.14 -17.65
C GLN A 61 -14.69 10.05 -18.36
N GLN A 62 -13.36 10.09 -18.26
CA GLN A 62 -12.47 9.06 -18.84
C GLN A 62 -12.79 7.67 -18.28
N PHE A 63 -13.09 7.58 -16.98
CA PHE A 63 -13.47 6.34 -16.33
C PHE A 63 -14.79 5.79 -16.88
N ALA A 64 -15.81 6.64 -17.06
CA ALA A 64 -17.10 6.26 -17.65
C ALA A 64 -16.97 5.75 -19.08
N GLU A 65 -16.09 6.37 -19.88
CA GLU A 65 -15.82 5.94 -21.26
C GLU A 65 -15.14 4.56 -21.31
N LYS A 66 -14.22 4.29 -20.37
CA LYS A 66 -13.49 3.02 -20.32
C LYS A 66 -14.31 1.86 -19.72
N TYR A 67 -15.16 2.16 -18.74
CA TYR A 67 -15.96 1.19 -18.00
C TYR A 67 -17.45 1.59 -18.03
N PRO A 68 -18.10 1.55 -19.19
CA PRO A 68 -19.51 2.01 -19.32
C PRO A 68 -20.51 1.17 -18.52
N GLU A 69 -20.13 -0.04 -18.10
CA GLU A 69 -20.94 -0.92 -17.28
C GLU A 69 -20.84 -0.62 -15.77
N VAL A 70 -19.90 0.23 -15.34
CA VAL A 70 -19.70 0.58 -13.93
C VAL A 70 -20.58 1.77 -13.57
N THR A 71 -21.35 1.65 -12.49
CA THR A 71 -22.15 2.75 -11.95
C THR A 71 -21.26 3.77 -11.27
N LEU A 72 -21.25 5.01 -11.79
CA LEU A 72 -20.58 6.13 -11.15
C LEU A 72 -21.52 6.83 -10.19
N VAL A 73 -21.17 6.83 -8.89
CA VAL A 73 -21.94 7.50 -7.84
C VAL A 73 -21.44 8.93 -7.61
N ASP A 74 -22.31 9.79 -7.05
CA ASP A 74 -21.94 11.17 -6.72
C ASP A 74 -21.41 11.30 -5.28
N ASP A 75 -21.79 10.37 -4.41
CA ASP A 75 -21.30 10.23 -3.04
C ASP A 75 -20.77 8.82 -2.82
N PRO A 76 -19.53 8.63 -2.34
CA PRO A 76 -18.97 7.29 -2.13
C PRO A 76 -19.79 6.46 -1.13
N ARG A 77 -20.54 7.10 -0.24
CA ARG A 77 -21.42 6.44 0.75
C ARG A 77 -22.55 5.65 0.11
N GLU A 78 -22.97 6.02 -1.10
CA GLU A 78 -24.01 5.30 -1.86
C GLU A 78 -23.59 3.88 -2.22
N MET A 79 -22.30 3.60 -2.27
CA MET A 79 -21.78 2.26 -2.58
C MET A 79 -21.91 1.27 -1.42
N VAL A 80 -22.01 1.73 -0.17
CA VAL A 80 -21.87 0.90 1.05
C VAL A 80 -22.76 -0.35 1.04
N GLU A 81 -24.01 -0.22 0.58
CA GLU A 81 -24.97 -1.36 0.52
C GLU A 81 -24.94 -2.11 -0.81
N GLN A 82 -24.20 -1.61 -1.78
CA GLN A 82 -24.20 -2.12 -3.15
C GLN A 82 -23.04 -3.07 -3.45
N ILE A 83 -22.01 -3.09 -2.59
CA ILE A 83 -20.73 -3.78 -2.83
C ILE A 83 -20.38 -4.77 -1.72
N ASP A 84 -19.52 -5.72 -2.05
CA ASP A 84 -19.02 -6.74 -1.14
C ASP A 84 -17.59 -6.42 -0.65
N GLY A 85 -16.92 -5.46 -1.28
CA GLY A 85 -15.61 -4.94 -0.89
C GLY A 85 -15.26 -3.66 -1.64
N ILE A 86 -14.36 -2.84 -1.09
CA ILE A 86 -13.98 -1.54 -1.64
C ILE A 86 -12.46 -1.42 -1.84
N TYR A 87 -12.06 -0.82 -2.97
CA TYR A 87 -10.72 -0.30 -3.22
C TYR A 87 -10.70 1.20 -2.99
N VAL A 88 -9.95 1.68 -2.00
CA VAL A 88 -9.63 3.10 -1.82
C VAL A 88 -8.27 3.32 -2.49
N ASP A 89 -8.30 3.83 -3.71
CA ASP A 89 -7.18 3.73 -4.67
C ASP A 89 -6.85 5.07 -5.38
N ASP A 90 -7.25 6.21 -4.82
CA ASP A 90 -6.82 7.50 -5.35
C ASP A 90 -5.55 7.99 -4.64
N ILE A 91 -4.38 7.63 -5.18
CA ILE A 91 -3.07 7.99 -4.61
C ILE A 91 -2.91 9.51 -4.45
N SER A 92 -3.58 10.29 -5.27
CA SER A 92 -3.54 11.75 -5.20
C SER A 92 -4.33 12.32 -4.00
N ALA A 93 -5.19 11.52 -3.39
CA ALA A 93 -6.03 11.88 -2.25
C ALA A 93 -5.68 11.11 -0.96
N ILE A 94 -4.43 10.68 -0.80
CA ILE A 94 -3.98 9.86 0.37
C ILE A 94 -4.28 10.55 1.70
N SER A 95 -4.17 11.87 1.76
CA SER A 95 -4.50 12.65 2.98
C SER A 95 -5.95 12.48 3.42
N LEU A 96 -6.86 12.10 2.51
CA LEU A 96 -8.28 11.86 2.76
C LEU A 96 -8.61 10.38 2.99
N TYR A 97 -7.66 9.46 2.93
CA TYR A 97 -7.94 8.03 3.05
C TYR A 97 -8.75 7.64 4.30
N PRO A 98 -8.51 8.21 5.49
CA PRO A 98 -9.36 7.91 6.66
C PRO A 98 -10.83 8.28 6.43
N LEU A 99 -11.09 9.44 5.83
CA LEU A 99 -12.45 9.91 5.54
C LEU A 99 -13.11 9.07 4.45
N LEU A 100 -12.35 8.73 3.40
CA LEU A 100 -12.82 7.91 2.28
C LEU A 100 -13.09 6.46 2.67
N ALA A 101 -12.28 5.90 3.58
CA ALA A 101 -12.45 4.53 4.08
C ALA A 101 -13.54 4.40 5.15
N ARG A 102 -13.78 5.47 5.93
CA ARG A 102 -14.67 5.48 7.09
C ARG A 102 -16.03 4.86 6.84
N PRO A 103 -16.83 5.27 5.84
CA PRO A 103 -18.19 4.74 5.68
C PRO A 103 -18.21 3.22 5.44
N PHE A 104 -17.18 2.69 4.81
CA PHE A 104 -17.06 1.26 4.53
C PHE A 104 -16.60 0.49 5.76
N LEU A 105 -15.60 1.02 6.49
CA LEU A 105 -15.11 0.42 7.73
C LEU A 105 -16.22 0.35 8.78
N GLU A 106 -16.97 1.45 8.99
CA GLU A 106 -18.10 1.52 9.92
C GLU A 106 -19.24 0.56 9.53
N ALA A 107 -19.46 0.37 8.23
CA ALA A 107 -20.49 -0.53 7.72
C ALA A 107 -20.07 -2.01 7.68
N GLY A 108 -18.84 -2.34 8.03
CA GLY A 108 -18.34 -3.72 7.96
C GLY A 108 -18.02 -4.20 6.54
N VAL A 109 -17.79 -3.29 5.60
CA VAL A 109 -17.38 -3.62 4.22
C VAL A 109 -15.86 -3.79 4.18
N PRO A 110 -15.34 -4.98 3.84
CA PRO A 110 -13.90 -5.21 3.73
C PRO A 110 -13.23 -4.18 2.82
N THR A 111 -12.18 -3.54 3.33
CA THR A 111 -11.59 -2.36 2.72
C THR A 111 -10.12 -2.58 2.38
N PHE A 112 -9.78 -2.46 1.10
CA PHE A 112 -8.42 -2.36 0.63
C PHE A 112 -8.07 -0.89 0.40
N VAL A 113 -7.00 -0.42 1.06
CA VAL A 113 -6.46 0.93 0.90
C VAL A 113 -5.14 0.82 0.14
N ASN A 114 -5.05 1.48 -1.01
CA ASN A 114 -3.81 1.44 -1.79
C ASN A 114 -2.67 2.14 -1.03
N ARG A 115 -1.46 1.78 -1.39
CA ARG A 115 -0.22 2.35 -0.83
C ARG A 115 0.04 3.78 -1.31
N PRO A 116 0.69 4.62 -0.51
CA PRO A 116 0.96 4.42 0.92
C PRO A 116 -0.33 4.41 1.74
N PHE A 117 -0.29 3.74 2.88
CA PHE A 117 -1.47 3.50 3.71
C PHE A 117 -2.07 4.80 4.29
N ALA A 118 -1.21 5.72 4.74
CA ALA A 118 -1.59 7.01 5.29
C ALA A 118 -0.42 8.01 5.21
N THR A 119 -0.70 9.28 5.46
CA THR A 119 0.30 10.36 5.54
C THR A 119 0.86 10.58 6.94
N SER A 120 0.27 9.99 7.97
CA SER A 120 0.76 10.07 9.35
C SER A 120 0.38 8.83 10.16
N MET A 121 1.10 8.63 11.28
CA MET A 121 0.75 7.56 12.23
C MET A 121 -0.63 7.77 12.86
N VAL A 122 -1.04 9.02 13.06
CA VAL A 122 -2.37 9.37 13.58
C VAL A 122 -3.46 8.87 12.64
N LYS A 123 -3.37 9.21 11.36
CA LYS A 123 -4.32 8.78 10.32
C LYS A 123 -4.32 7.26 10.11
N GLY A 124 -3.13 6.64 10.18
CA GLY A 124 -3.01 5.18 10.11
C GLY A 124 -3.71 4.49 11.27
N ARG A 125 -3.49 4.97 12.50
CA ARG A 125 -4.16 4.46 13.71
C ARG A 125 -5.67 4.65 13.63
N GLU A 126 -6.15 5.81 13.20
CA GLU A 126 -7.59 6.06 13.03
C GLU A 126 -8.26 4.98 12.17
N MET A 127 -7.68 4.62 11.03
CA MET A 127 -8.24 3.57 10.18
C MET A 127 -8.16 2.18 10.82
N VAL A 128 -7.06 1.85 11.49
CA VAL A 128 -6.88 0.57 12.17
C VAL A 128 -7.87 0.43 13.33
N ASP A 129 -7.99 1.45 14.16
CA ASP A 129 -8.90 1.46 15.32
C ASP A 129 -10.35 1.33 14.86
N MET A 130 -10.74 2.06 13.82
CA MET A 130 -12.07 1.98 13.23
C MET A 130 -12.37 0.58 12.69
N ALA A 131 -11.43 -0.01 11.95
CA ALA A 131 -11.56 -1.38 11.46
C ALA A 131 -11.73 -2.39 12.60
N GLN A 132 -10.95 -2.26 13.69
CA GLN A 132 -11.05 -3.10 14.88
C GLN A 132 -12.37 -2.89 15.60
N GLN A 133 -12.79 -1.63 15.81
CA GLN A 133 -14.04 -1.29 16.47
C GLN A 133 -15.26 -1.90 15.79
N HIS A 134 -15.26 -1.93 14.48
CA HIS A 134 -16.39 -2.44 13.67
C HIS A 134 -16.21 -3.90 13.23
N GLY A 135 -15.06 -4.52 13.55
CA GLY A 135 -14.75 -5.89 13.13
C GLY A 135 -14.63 -6.03 11.61
N THR A 136 -14.14 -4.99 10.94
CA THR A 136 -14.02 -4.92 9.49
C THR A 136 -12.61 -5.29 9.05
N ALA A 137 -12.48 -6.08 8.00
CA ALA A 137 -11.18 -6.40 7.43
C ALA A 137 -10.60 -5.17 6.71
N LEU A 138 -9.38 -4.81 7.07
CA LEU A 138 -8.62 -3.71 6.49
C LEU A 138 -7.28 -4.22 6.00
N LEU A 139 -6.93 -3.91 4.76
CA LEU A 139 -5.65 -4.26 4.15
C LEU A 139 -5.07 -3.07 3.41
N SER A 140 -3.78 -2.86 3.55
CA SER A 140 -2.99 -2.03 2.64
C SER A 140 -1.72 -2.77 2.27
N ALA A 141 -1.44 -2.90 0.98
CA ALA A 141 -0.35 -3.75 0.54
C ALA A 141 0.33 -3.27 -0.75
N SER A 142 1.60 -3.58 -0.85
CA SER A 142 2.32 -3.65 -2.11
C SER A 142 2.04 -5.01 -2.77
N THR A 143 1.92 -5.02 -4.08
CA THR A 143 1.81 -6.28 -4.83
C THR A 143 3.02 -7.19 -4.62
N TRP A 144 4.18 -6.64 -4.25
CA TRP A 144 5.40 -7.41 -3.99
C TRP A 144 5.31 -8.28 -2.74
N GLU A 145 4.49 -7.89 -1.76
CA GLU A 145 4.29 -8.68 -0.53
C GLU A 145 3.65 -10.05 -0.78
N PHE A 146 2.89 -10.17 -1.87
CA PHE A 146 2.20 -11.41 -2.26
C PHE A 146 2.94 -12.19 -3.35
N SER A 147 4.15 -11.76 -3.74
CA SER A 147 4.95 -12.49 -4.73
C SER A 147 5.46 -13.81 -4.18
N GLU A 148 5.69 -14.77 -5.07
CA GLU A 148 6.35 -16.02 -4.72
C GLU A 148 7.71 -15.78 -4.05
N GLY A 149 8.46 -14.77 -4.53
CA GLY A 149 9.74 -14.39 -3.94
C GLY A 149 9.64 -13.89 -2.50
N ALA A 150 8.56 -13.17 -2.16
CA ALA A 150 8.31 -12.73 -0.79
C ALA A 150 7.93 -13.92 0.11
N ALA A 151 7.06 -14.81 -0.37
CA ALA A 151 6.64 -15.99 0.36
C ALA A 151 7.82 -16.97 0.64
N ASP A 152 8.64 -17.23 -0.37
CA ASP A 152 9.84 -18.06 -0.24
C ASP A 152 10.85 -17.45 0.76
N LEU A 153 11.08 -16.15 0.66
CA LEU A 153 11.98 -15.45 1.57
C LEU A 153 11.48 -15.46 3.01
N ARG A 154 10.19 -15.25 3.21
CA ARG A 154 9.56 -15.31 4.54
C ARG A 154 9.73 -16.70 5.17
N ALA A 155 9.49 -17.76 4.40
CA ALA A 155 9.69 -19.13 4.87
C ALA A 155 11.14 -19.37 5.26
N LYS A 156 12.10 -18.96 4.45
CA LYS A 156 13.54 -19.08 4.74
C LYS A 156 13.97 -18.25 5.95
N ALA A 157 13.46 -17.00 6.07
CA ALA A 157 13.75 -16.14 7.23
C ALA A 157 13.24 -16.76 8.53
N ALA A 158 12.10 -17.44 8.50
CA ALA A 158 11.52 -18.12 9.65
C ALA A 158 12.40 -19.29 10.18
N GLU A 159 13.25 -19.85 9.34
CA GLU A 159 14.19 -20.92 9.72
C GLU A 159 15.48 -20.39 10.36
N LEU A 160 15.77 -19.08 10.22
CA LEU A 160 16.94 -18.47 10.81
C LEU A 160 16.77 -18.36 12.33
N PRO A 161 17.72 -18.87 13.14
CA PRO A 161 17.60 -18.80 14.60
C PRO A 161 17.78 -17.38 15.14
N ASP A 162 18.49 -16.54 14.41
CA ASP A 162 18.73 -15.13 14.75
C ASP A 162 18.96 -14.32 13.47
N ILE A 163 18.44 -13.10 13.42
CA ILE A 163 18.66 -12.16 12.34
C ILE A 163 19.71 -11.15 12.80
N ARG A 164 20.79 -11.03 12.05
CA ARG A 164 21.92 -10.13 12.32
C ARG A 164 21.85 -8.85 11.53
N GLY A 165 21.09 -8.84 10.43
CA GLY A 165 20.91 -7.69 9.57
C GLY A 165 20.32 -8.08 8.22
N TYR A 166 20.13 -7.08 7.37
CA TYR A 166 19.72 -7.33 5.98
C TYR A 166 20.23 -6.25 5.04
N VAL A 167 20.29 -6.60 3.76
CA VAL A 167 20.50 -5.65 2.67
C VAL A 167 19.42 -5.86 1.63
N ALA A 168 18.73 -4.79 1.28
CA ALA A 168 17.74 -4.76 0.23
C ALA A 168 18.16 -3.83 -0.90
N HIS A 169 17.70 -4.14 -2.09
CA HIS A 169 17.84 -3.34 -3.28
C HIS A 169 16.47 -3.16 -3.93
N ASN A 170 16.14 -1.94 -4.32
CA ASN A 170 14.92 -1.61 -5.03
C ASN A 170 15.26 -0.70 -6.22
N SER A 171 14.96 -1.16 -7.43
CA SER A 171 15.19 -0.41 -8.65
C SER A 171 13.91 0.21 -9.20
N MET A 172 13.25 1.04 -8.40
CA MET A 172 12.04 1.79 -8.78
C MET A 172 12.32 3.30 -8.79
N SER A 173 11.43 4.06 -9.42
CA SER A 173 11.69 5.44 -9.82
C SER A 173 11.78 6.44 -8.67
N ASP A 174 10.99 6.32 -7.62
CA ASP A 174 10.94 7.27 -6.52
C ASP A 174 10.60 6.58 -5.21
N TYR A 175 10.83 7.26 -4.09
CA TYR A 175 10.55 6.66 -2.79
C TYR A 175 9.06 6.70 -2.42
N TYR A 176 8.35 7.76 -2.80
CA TYR A 176 6.97 7.98 -2.35
C TYR A 176 5.97 6.94 -2.87
N THR A 177 5.98 6.67 -4.16
CA THR A 177 5.00 5.75 -4.75
C THR A 177 5.57 4.37 -5.07
N HIS A 178 6.85 4.29 -5.40
CA HIS A 178 7.45 3.05 -5.88
C HIS A 178 8.55 2.51 -4.95
N GLY A 179 9.33 3.38 -4.32
CA GLY A 179 10.38 2.94 -3.39
C GLY A 179 9.83 2.23 -2.17
N LEU A 180 8.63 2.61 -1.76
CA LEU A 180 7.93 1.92 -0.66
C LEU A 180 7.70 0.43 -0.92
N HIS A 181 7.68 -0.03 -2.18
CA HIS A 181 7.60 -1.47 -2.47
C HIS A 181 8.77 -2.25 -1.86
N GLY A 182 9.98 -1.67 -1.89
CA GLY A 182 11.14 -2.26 -1.22
C GLY A 182 10.97 -2.34 0.29
N VAL A 183 10.46 -1.27 0.91
CA VAL A 183 10.16 -1.23 2.35
C VAL A 183 9.16 -2.32 2.72
N TRP A 184 8.07 -2.43 1.97
CA TRP A 184 7.02 -3.40 2.27
C TRP A 184 7.42 -4.83 1.93
N PHE A 185 8.32 -5.03 0.97
CA PHE A 185 8.94 -6.32 0.72
C PHE A 185 9.84 -6.78 1.89
N ILE A 186 10.62 -5.84 2.46
CA ILE A 186 11.39 -6.09 3.69
C ILE A 186 10.45 -6.47 4.84
N HIS A 187 9.40 -5.68 5.05
CA HIS A 187 8.42 -5.95 6.11
C HIS A 187 7.75 -7.32 5.92
N ALA A 188 7.33 -7.67 4.70
CA ALA A 188 6.70 -8.96 4.42
C ALA A 188 7.61 -10.15 4.76
N ALA A 189 8.92 -10.00 4.55
CA ALA A 189 9.90 -11.02 4.90
C ALA A 189 10.16 -11.14 6.42
N LEU A 190 10.02 -10.03 7.16
CA LEU A 190 10.37 -9.94 8.58
C LEU A 190 9.15 -9.91 9.51
N CYS A 191 7.92 -9.81 9.00
CA CYS A 191 6.75 -9.57 9.85
C CYS A 191 6.50 -10.67 10.90
N ASP A 192 6.85 -11.91 10.61
CA ASP A 192 6.75 -13.01 11.59
C ASP A 192 7.82 -12.90 12.68
N GLU A 193 8.98 -12.38 12.35
CA GLU A 193 10.05 -12.13 13.30
C GLU A 193 9.71 -10.99 14.25
N ILE A 194 9.06 -9.94 13.72
CA ILE A 194 8.51 -8.85 14.53
C ILE A 194 7.46 -9.40 15.49
N ALA A 195 6.56 -10.25 15.01
CA ALA A 195 5.53 -10.90 15.82
C ALA A 195 6.13 -11.84 16.90
N ARG A 196 7.32 -12.38 16.67
CA ARG A 196 8.07 -13.19 17.67
C ARG A 196 8.88 -12.34 18.68
N GLY A 197 8.72 -11.01 18.66
CA GLY A 197 9.43 -10.11 19.57
C GLY A 197 10.88 -9.84 19.20
N ARG A 198 11.28 -10.15 17.96
CA ARG A 198 12.62 -9.78 17.45
C ARG A 198 12.71 -8.34 16.96
N GLY A 199 11.65 -7.61 17.15
CA GLY A 199 11.63 -6.18 17.31
C GLY A 199 11.19 -5.37 16.09
N PRO A 200 10.33 -4.40 16.36
CA PRO A 200 9.95 -3.37 15.40
C PRO A 200 11.13 -2.48 15.08
N MET A 201 11.01 -1.72 13.99
CA MET A 201 11.95 -0.65 13.66
C MET A 201 11.93 0.41 14.78
N GLN A 202 13.11 0.79 15.23
CA GLN A 202 13.31 1.80 16.28
C GLN A 202 13.73 3.14 15.71
N SER A 203 14.59 3.13 14.70
CA SER A 203 15.11 4.34 14.08
C SER A 203 15.41 4.12 12.60
N ALA A 204 15.46 5.23 11.84
CA ALA A 204 15.87 5.19 10.44
C ALA A 204 16.63 6.45 10.03
N ALA A 205 17.48 6.32 9.01
CA ALA A 205 18.14 7.42 8.31
C ALA A 205 17.92 7.25 6.80
N TYR A 206 17.74 8.36 6.08
CA TYR A 206 17.64 8.35 4.63
C TYR A 206 18.65 9.31 4.02
N HIS A 207 19.67 8.77 3.39
CA HIS A 207 20.71 9.50 2.68
C HIS A 207 20.38 9.54 1.20
N ALA A 208 19.82 10.64 0.72
CA ALA A 208 19.53 10.88 -0.68
C ALA A 208 19.81 12.35 -1.03
N PRO A 209 20.32 12.62 -2.24
CA PRO A 209 20.45 14.00 -2.73
C PRO A 209 19.07 14.65 -2.92
N ASN A 210 18.11 13.85 -3.31
CA ASN A 210 16.71 14.25 -3.43
C ASN A 210 15.83 12.99 -3.33
N TRP A 211 14.89 12.96 -2.38
CA TRP A 211 13.98 11.83 -2.19
C TRP A 211 13.02 11.57 -3.36
N ARG A 212 12.89 12.54 -4.28
CA ARG A 212 12.00 12.50 -5.45
C ARG A 212 12.62 11.79 -6.65
N VAL A 213 13.92 11.58 -6.66
CA VAL A 213 14.64 10.91 -7.75
C VAL A 213 15.23 9.59 -7.27
N PRO A 214 15.41 8.63 -8.18
CA PRO A 214 16.07 7.37 -7.82
C PRO A 214 17.48 7.65 -7.34
N GLY A 215 17.85 7.03 -6.25
CA GLY A 215 19.19 7.11 -5.70
C GLY A 215 19.17 7.52 -4.25
N GLY A 216 19.79 6.69 -3.42
CA GLY A 216 19.88 6.90 -2.00
C GLY A 216 19.91 5.59 -1.24
N MET A 217 20.15 5.71 0.04
CA MET A 217 20.21 4.57 0.95
C MET A 217 19.43 4.88 2.21
N ILE A 218 18.51 4.01 2.55
CA ILE A 218 17.82 4.04 3.83
C ILE A 218 18.50 3.03 4.74
N VAL A 219 18.78 3.42 5.96
CA VAL A 219 19.28 2.54 7.01
C VAL A 219 18.22 2.46 8.10
N TYR A 220 17.86 1.25 8.48
CA TYR A 220 16.95 0.96 9.58
C TYR A 220 17.70 0.34 10.74
N GLU A 221 17.33 0.70 11.95
CA GLU A 221 17.69 0.02 13.19
C GLU A 221 16.43 -0.66 13.74
N HIS A 222 16.55 -1.93 14.04
CA HIS A 222 15.47 -2.73 14.65
C HIS A 222 15.89 -3.17 16.04
N ALA A 223 14.91 -3.27 16.94
CA ALA A 223 15.13 -3.92 18.21
C ALA A 223 15.45 -5.41 17.98
N GLY A 224 16.49 -5.89 18.56
CA GLY A 224 16.79 -7.33 18.57
C GLY A 224 16.62 -7.93 19.97
N PRO A 225 16.60 -9.26 20.09
CA PRO A 225 16.39 -9.91 21.39
C PRO A 225 17.52 -9.69 22.37
N THR A 226 18.75 -9.48 21.89
CA THR A 226 19.95 -9.25 22.72
C THR A 226 20.67 -7.97 22.37
N GLN A 227 20.58 -7.53 21.13
CA GLN A 227 21.18 -6.30 20.62
C GLN A 227 20.42 -5.82 19.39
N PRO A 228 20.42 -4.53 19.08
CA PRO A 228 19.85 -4.02 17.83
C PRO A 228 20.50 -4.70 16.62
N TYR A 229 19.73 -4.83 15.54
CA TYR A 229 20.24 -5.21 14.23
C TYR A 229 19.89 -4.15 13.18
N TYR A 230 20.67 -4.10 12.12
CA TYR A 230 20.54 -3.05 11.12
C TYR A 230 20.18 -3.61 9.77
N GLY A 231 19.37 -2.86 9.02
CA GLY A 231 19.05 -3.15 7.64
C GLY A 231 19.36 -1.96 6.75
N ALA A 232 19.67 -2.22 5.50
CA ALA A 232 19.84 -1.19 4.50
C ALA A 232 18.96 -1.45 3.28
N LEU A 233 18.30 -0.41 2.79
CA LEU A 233 17.57 -0.41 1.52
C LEU A 233 18.27 0.56 0.56
N HIS A 234 18.84 0.00 -0.50
CA HIS A 234 19.47 0.78 -1.57
C HIS A 234 18.44 1.05 -2.68
N MET A 235 18.22 2.32 -2.92
CA MET A 235 17.33 2.82 -3.96
C MET A 235 18.13 3.23 -5.20
N VAL A 236 17.83 2.66 -6.35
CA VAL A 236 18.49 3.00 -7.60
C VAL A 236 17.49 3.08 -8.75
N ALA A 237 17.81 3.81 -9.80
CA ALA A 237 17.03 3.76 -11.03
C ALA A 237 17.14 2.38 -11.69
N GLY A 238 16.03 1.86 -12.20
CA GLY A 238 16.03 0.55 -12.83
C GLY A 238 14.67 0.08 -13.33
N ASP A 239 14.54 -1.21 -13.53
CA ASP A 239 13.45 -1.89 -14.22
C ASP A 239 12.45 -2.59 -13.28
N GLY A 240 12.35 -2.13 -12.04
CA GLY A 240 11.42 -2.67 -11.08
C GLY A 240 11.87 -3.98 -10.41
N GLN A 241 13.17 -4.23 -10.32
CA GLN A 241 13.69 -5.37 -9.57
C GLN A 241 13.71 -5.09 -8.07
N ALA A 242 13.50 -6.12 -7.27
CA ALA A 242 13.83 -6.10 -5.87
C ALA A 242 14.68 -7.32 -5.50
N TYR A 243 15.56 -7.07 -4.56
CA TYR A 243 16.40 -8.10 -3.94
C TYR A 243 16.47 -7.84 -2.45
N LEU A 244 16.40 -8.89 -1.66
CA LEU A 244 16.59 -8.84 -0.22
C LEU A 244 17.41 -10.05 0.22
N ARG A 245 18.47 -9.79 0.98
CA ARG A 245 19.26 -10.79 1.68
C ARG A 245 19.23 -10.50 3.17
N ILE A 246 18.82 -11.49 3.93
CA ILE A 246 18.76 -11.48 5.39
C ILE A 246 19.95 -12.29 5.89
N PHE A 247 20.77 -11.69 6.73
CA PHE A 247 21.93 -12.34 7.32
C PHE A 247 21.50 -13.00 8.64
N GLY A 248 21.69 -14.31 8.70
CA GLY A 248 21.48 -15.09 9.90
C GLY A 248 22.74 -15.18 10.75
N ASP A 249 22.72 -16.10 11.69
CA ASP A 249 23.88 -16.53 12.44
C ASP A 249 24.70 -17.59 11.66
N GLN A 250 25.44 -18.43 12.37
CA GLN A 250 26.29 -19.47 11.79
C GLN A 250 25.58 -20.51 10.93
N LYS A 251 24.23 -20.50 10.86
CA LYS A 251 23.44 -21.46 10.08
C LYS A 251 23.10 -20.98 8.67
N GLY A 252 23.45 -19.77 8.31
CA GLY A 252 23.31 -19.25 6.94
C GLY A 252 22.46 -18.02 6.81
N ASP A 253 22.17 -17.68 5.58
CA ASP A 253 21.43 -16.49 5.16
C ASP A 253 20.18 -16.90 4.39
N ALA A 254 19.18 -16.04 4.37
CA ALA A 254 18.03 -16.15 3.48
C ALA A 254 18.08 -15.05 2.42
N GLU A 255 17.78 -15.41 1.18
CA GLU A 255 17.70 -14.43 0.10
C GLU A 255 16.49 -14.67 -0.81
N GLY A 256 15.95 -13.59 -1.33
CA GLY A 256 14.86 -13.61 -2.29
C GLY A 256 14.90 -12.42 -3.21
N LYS A 257 14.25 -12.53 -4.36
CA LYS A 257 14.21 -11.49 -5.37
C LYS A 257 12.88 -11.44 -6.10
N ILE A 258 12.52 -10.25 -6.54
CA ILE A 258 11.45 -10.02 -7.50
C ILE A 258 12.13 -9.62 -8.81
N PRO A 259 12.06 -10.43 -9.86
CA PRO A 259 12.69 -10.13 -11.13
C PRO A 259 11.96 -8.99 -11.85
N GLY A 260 12.71 -8.02 -12.33
CA GLY A 260 12.24 -6.94 -13.19
C GLY A 260 12.07 -7.43 -14.63
N ARG A 261 10.97 -8.12 -14.92
CA ARG A 261 10.63 -8.52 -16.30
C ARG A 261 9.29 -7.93 -16.70
N PRO A 262 9.17 -7.33 -17.88
CA PRO A 262 7.88 -6.99 -18.45
C PRO A 262 6.95 -8.22 -18.40
N GLY A 263 5.74 -8.04 -17.88
CA GLY A 263 4.78 -9.13 -17.67
C GLY A 263 4.90 -9.86 -16.33
N TYR A 264 6.06 -9.98 -15.69
CA TYR A 264 6.17 -10.62 -14.37
C TYR A 264 5.30 -9.89 -13.34
N PHE A 265 5.41 -8.56 -13.28
CA PHE A 265 4.57 -7.75 -12.38
C PHE A 265 3.08 -7.91 -12.67
N MET A 266 2.69 -7.88 -13.95
CA MET A 266 1.28 -7.91 -14.34
C MET A 266 0.62 -9.26 -14.04
N TYR A 267 1.35 -10.37 -14.20
CA TYR A 267 0.76 -11.70 -14.06
C TYR A 267 0.98 -12.31 -12.70
N ASN A 268 2.15 -12.15 -12.10
CA ASN A 268 2.48 -12.81 -10.85
C ASN A 268 2.18 -11.95 -9.62
N THR A 269 2.78 -10.76 -9.54
CA THR A 269 2.61 -9.94 -8.32
C THR A 269 1.21 -9.34 -8.21
N TRP A 270 0.68 -8.79 -9.31
CA TRP A 270 -0.66 -8.20 -9.31
C TRP A 270 -1.76 -9.23 -9.16
N ASN A 271 -1.66 -10.39 -9.81
CA ASN A 271 -2.63 -11.47 -9.63
C ASN A 271 -2.63 -12.00 -8.20
N ALA A 272 -1.45 -12.25 -7.63
CA ALA A 272 -1.34 -12.74 -6.27
C ALA A 272 -1.93 -11.75 -5.25
N ALA A 273 -1.63 -10.46 -5.41
CA ALA A 273 -2.21 -9.41 -4.57
C ALA A 273 -3.75 -9.35 -4.71
N GLN A 274 -4.25 -9.40 -5.94
CA GLN A 274 -5.69 -9.35 -6.19
C GLN A 274 -6.43 -10.59 -5.64
N LEU A 275 -5.80 -11.76 -5.68
CA LEU A 275 -6.35 -12.97 -5.07
C LEU A 275 -6.38 -12.87 -3.54
N ALA A 276 -5.36 -12.31 -2.91
CA ALA A 276 -5.36 -12.06 -1.47
C ALA A 276 -6.43 -11.04 -1.04
N ILE A 277 -6.62 -9.97 -1.84
CA ILE A 277 -7.69 -9.00 -1.61
C ILE A 277 -9.07 -9.67 -1.79
N LYS A 278 -9.23 -10.50 -2.82
CA LYS A 278 -10.45 -11.27 -3.05
C LYS A 278 -10.76 -12.18 -1.85
N GLU A 279 -9.79 -12.92 -1.36
CA GLU A 279 -9.95 -13.79 -0.19
C GLU A 279 -10.39 -12.99 1.04
N MET A 280 -9.78 -11.80 1.26
CA MET A 280 -10.21 -10.88 2.32
C MET A 280 -11.67 -10.43 2.12
N PHE A 281 -12.10 -10.11 0.90
CA PHE A 281 -13.48 -9.72 0.62
C PHE A 281 -14.46 -10.88 0.80
N GLU A 282 -14.03 -12.12 0.53
CA GLU A 282 -14.84 -13.32 0.73
C GLU A 282 -14.99 -13.74 2.18
N THR A 283 -13.93 -13.63 2.93
CA THR A 283 -13.84 -14.18 4.29
C THR A 283 -14.09 -13.14 5.38
N GLY A 284 -13.90 -11.85 5.07
CA GLY A 284 -13.87 -10.78 6.07
C GLY A 284 -12.63 -10.84 6.96
N VAL A 285 -11.59 -11.55 6.55
CA VAL A 285 -10.33 -11.70 7.31
C VAL A 285 -9.17 -11.08 6.54
N SER A 286 -8.53 -10.08 7.13
CA SER A 286 -7.33 -9.48 6.54
C SER A 286 -6.13 -10.42 6.69
N PRO A 287 -5.28 -10.55 5.64
CA PRO A 287 -4.03 -11.28 5.74
C PRO A 287 -2.97 -10.57 6.61
N GLN A 288 -3.25 -9.34 7.05
CA GLN A 288 -2.37 -8.53 7.89
C GLN A 288 -3.12 -7.99 9.09
N THR A 289 -2.41 -7.91 10.23
CA THR A 289 -2.94 -7.28 11.44
C THR A 289 -2.81 -5.76 11.39
N GLY A 290 -3.57 -5.04 12.22
CA GLY A 290 -3.42 -3.59 12.38
C GLY A 290 -2.01 -3.18 12.79
N ASP A 291 -1.36 -3.94 13.68
CA ASP A 291 0.02 -3.68 14.11
C ASP A 291 1.01 -3.82 12.94
N GLN A 292 0.82 -4.79 12.05
CA GLN A 292 1.64 -4.94 10.84
C GLN A 292 1.44 -3.77 9.87
N LEU A 293 0.21 -3.28 9.72
CA LEU A 293 -0.07 -2.09 8.91
C LEU A 293 0.62 -0.84 9.47
N LEU A 294 0.56 -0.65 10.79
CA LEU A 294 1.20 0.48 11.47
C LEU A 294 2.72 0.39 11.46
N GLU A 295 3.27 -0.81 11.55
CA GLU A 295 4.73 -1.00 11.43
C GLU A 295 5.23 -0.66 10.02
N LYS A 296 4.56 -1.13 8.97
CA LYS A 296 4.87 -0.77 7.59
C LYS A 296 4.79 0.73 7.36
N LEU A 297 3.76 1.36 7.92
CA LEU A 297 3.59 2.81 7.83
C LEU A 297 4.75 3.56 8.50
N ALA A 298 5.16 3.13 9.70
CA ALA A 298 6.29 3.74 10.38
C ALA A 298 7.60 3.56 9.59
N MET A 299 7.86 2.36 9.04
CA MET A 299 9.01 2.09 8.19
C MET A 299 9.02 2.94 6.91
N PHE A 300 7.86 3.32 6.41
CA PHE A 300 7.72 4.22 5.27
C PHE A 300 7.91 5.69 5.65
N LEU A 301 7.30 6.16 6.74
CA LEU A 301 7.28 7.57 7.12
C LEU A 301 8.61 8.05 7.71
N LEU A 302 9.28 7.23 8.52
CA LEU A 302 10.48 7.66 9.25
C LEU A 302 11.64 8.07 8.35
N PRO A 303 11.93 7.40 7.23
CA PRO A 303 12.91 7.90 6.26
C PRO A 303 12.56 9.27 5.67
N PHE A 304 11.27 9.57 5.44
CA PHE A 304 10.88 10.92 5.01
C PHE A 304 11.17 11.96 6.05
N TYR A 305 10.82 11.69 7.30
CA TYR A 305 11.19 12.61 8.39
C TYR A 305 12.71 12.86 8.42
N SER A 306 13.49 11.79 8.34
CA SER A 306 14.96 11.89 8.32
C SER A 306 15.47 12.83 7.22
N VAL A 307 15.00 12.66 5.98
CA VAL A 307 15.51 13.47 4.85
C VAL A 307 14.92 14.87 4.82
N LEU A 308 13.67 15.06 5.21
CA LEU A 308 12.98 16.35 5.14
C LEU A 308 13.28 17.26 6.33
N GLU A 309 13.34 16.70 7.53
CA GLU A 309 13.40 17.47 8.77
C GLU A 309 14.78 17.37 9.48
N ALA A 310 15.50 16.28 9.25
CA ALA A 310 16.72 15.99 9.97
C ALA A 310 18.00 15.91 9.10
N GLY A 311 17.92 16.33 7.84
CA GLY A 311 19.08 16.36 6.93
C GLY A 311 19.72 14.99 6.67
N GLY A 312 18.93 13.92 6.76
CA GLY A 312 19.36 12.54 6.56
C GLY A 312 19.93 11.86 7.82
N ALA A 313 19.87 12.51 8.98
CA ALA A 313 20.33 11.90 10.22
C ALA A 313 19.45 10.70 10.66
N MET A 314 20.04 9.80 11.45
CA MET A 314 19.30 8.74 12.14
C MET A 314 18.35 9.38 13.15
N VAL A 315 17.07 9.07 13.06
CA VAL A 315 16.00 9.59 13.92
C VAL A 315 15.19 8.45 14.52
N GLY A 316 14.76 8.62 15.74
CA GLY A 316 13.96 7.65 16.47
C GLY A 316 12.48 7.69 16.03
N ARG A 317 11.77 6.60 16.24
CA ARG A 317 10.36 6.43 15.84
C ARG A 317 9.41 7.44 16.49
N GLU A 318 9.74 7.94 17.69
CA GLU A 318 8.96 8.91 18.45
C GLU A 318 8.67 10.22 17.72
N VAL A 319 9.53 10.61 16.75
CA VAL A 319 9.34 11.84 15.97
C VAL A 319 8.09 11.78 15.07
N LEU A 320 7.57 10.58 14.80
CA LEU A 320 6.35 10.41 13.99
C LEU A 320 5.05 10.75 14.75
N GLU A 321 5.14 10.92 16.09
CA GLU A 321 3.99 11.34 16.87
C GLU A 321 3.67 12.81 16.55
N GLY A 322 2.53 13.02 15.90
CA GLY A 322 2.10 14.36 15.47
C GLY A 322 2.74 14.90 14.18
N TRP A 323 3.67 14.16 13.58
CA TRP A 323 4.19 14.52 12.26
C TRP A 323 3.32 13.94 11.13
N GLU A 324 3.12 14.74 10.11
CA GLU A 324 2.43 14.33 8.89
C GLU A 324 3.33 14.58 7.68
N LEU A 325 3.39 13.58 6.80
CA LEU A 325 4.09 13.71 5.52
C LEU A 325 3.42 14.81 4.69
N PRO A 326 4.15 15.87 4.33
CA PRO A 326 3.59 16.93 3.51
C PRO A 326 3.12 16.39 2.15
N PRO A 327 2.05 16.96 1.59
CA PRO A 327 1.59 16.56 0.27
C PRO A 327 2.74 16.70 -0.73
N PRO A 328 2.97 15.71 -1.58
CA PRO A 328 4.04 15.80 -2.56
C PRO A 328 3.73 16.92 -3.54
N SER A 329 4.60 17.90 -3.61
CA SER A 329 4.57 18.90 -4.68
C SER A 329 4.91 18.23 -6.01
N PRO A 330 4.32 18.65 -7.14
CA PRO A 330 4.74 18.15 -8.43
C PRO A 330 6.25 18.31 -8.61
N VAL A 331 6.93 17.26 -9.02
CA VAL A 331 8.33 17.35 -9.41
C VAL A 331 8.38 18.00 -10.78
N LEU A 332 8.93 19.19 -10.84
CA LEU A 332 9.17 19.86 -12.10
C LEU A 332 10.56 19.49 -12.60
N MET A 333 10.69 19.14 -13.87
CA MET A 333 11.99 19.08 -14.56
C MET A 333 12.63 20.45 -14.60
N GLU A 334 13.92 20.55 -14.95
CA GLU A 334 14.64 21.82 -15.08
C GLU A 334 13.97 22.78 -16.07
N ASP A 335 13.23 22.25 -17.06
CA ASP A 335 12.44 23.02 -18.02
C ASP A 335 11.04 23.43 -17.51
N GLY A 336 10.72 23.15 -16.24
CA GLY A 336 9.44 23.46 -15.62
C GLY A 336 8.29 22.53 -16.01
N GLN A 337 8.56 21.45 -16.75
CA GLN A 337 7.58 20.42 -17.06
C GLN A 337 7.48 19.40 -15.92
N PRO A 338 6.28 18.85 -15.63
CA PRO A 338 6.15 17.79 -14.65
C PRO A 338 6.93 16.55 -15.10
N THR A 339 7.72 15.99 -14.20
CA THR A 339 8.33 14.68 -14.40
C THR A 339 7.24 13.64 -14.34
N ASP A 340 7.23 12.77 -15.29
CA ASP A 340 6.38 11.61 -15.49
C ASP A 340 4.95 11.69 -14.89
N SER A 341 3.96 11.31 -15.66
CA SER A 341 2.53 11.41 -15.39
C SER A 341 2.04 10.71 -14.10
N ALA A 342 2.84 9.82 -13.53
CA ALA A 342 2.52 9.12 -12.28
C ALA A 342 2.52 10.03 -11.04
N PHE A 343 3.06 11.25 -11.12
CA PHE A 343 3.23 12.18 -10.00
C PHE A 343 2.50 13.51 -10.17
N ASN A 344 1.67 13.63 -11.18
CA ASN A 344 0.75 14.75 -11.24
C ASN A 344 -0.32 14.54 -10.17
N PHE A 345 -0.10 15.14 -8.99
CA PHE A 345 -1.13 15.25 -7.98
C PHE A 345 -2.11 16.33 -8.43
N PRO A 346 -3.27 15.98 -9.01
CA PRO A 346 -4.15 16.94 -9.66
C PRO A 346 -4.94 17.78 -8.67
N TYR A 347 -4.85 17.46 -7.37
CA TYR A 347 -5.68 18.09 -6.35
C TYR A 347 -4.91 19.15 -5.59
N GLY A 348 -5.39 20.40 -5.65
CA GLY A 348 -4.93 21.46 -4.78
C GLY A 348 -5.50 21.31 -3.36
N GLU A 349 -4.84 21.95 -2.38
CA GLU A 349 -5.28 21.95 -0.97
C GLU A 349 -6.75 22.36 -0.80
N ALA A 350 -7.20 23.37 -1.55
CA ALA A 350 -8.59 23.82 -1.49
C ALA A 350 -9.59 22.75 -1.91
N GLN A 351 -9.29 21.98 -2.96
CA GLN A 351 -10.15 20.90 -3.43
C GLN A 351 -10.19 19.75 -2.43
N LEU A 352 -9.05 19.37 -1.85
CA LEU A 352 -8.99 18.35 -0.81
C LEU A 352 -9.78 18.77 0.43
N ALA A 353 -9.67 20.05 0.85
CA ALA A 353 -10.42 20.59 1.98
C ALA A 353 -11.94 20.65 1.73
N GLU A 354 -12.36 20.99 0.51
CA GLU A 354 -13.78 20.96 0.14
C GLU A 354 -14.32 19.51 0.16
N THR A 355 -13.55 18.58 -0.35
CA THR A 355 -13.90 17.15 -0.32
C THR A 355 -13.99 16.62 1.11
N ALA A 356 -13.06 17.01 1.99
CA ALA A 356 -13.10 16.63 3.40
C ALA A 356 -14.41 17.11 4.07
N LYS A 357 -14.81 18.35 3.84
CA LYS A 357 -16.11 18.88 4.33
C LYS A 357 -17.31 18.12 3.78
N MET A 358 -17.31 17.76 2.49
CA MET A 358 -18.37 16.94 1.89
C MET A 358 -18.47 15.57 2.58
N LEU A 359 -17.33 14.99 2.94
CA LEU A 359 -17.26 13.68 3.62
C LEU A 359 -17.55 13.76 5.13
N GLY A 360 -17.67 14.95 5.72
CA GLY A 360 -18.11 15.17 7.09
C GLY A 360 -17.00 15.43 8.12
N GLU A 361 -15.90 16.04 7.69
CA GLU A 361 -14.89 16.61 8.59
C GLU A 361 -15.39 17.81 9.34
#